data_b4643f5cb3b96169131e6ff83e19f977
#
_entry.id   b4643f5cb3b96169131e6ff83e19f977
#
_cell.length_a   1.000
_cell.length_b   1.000
_cell.length_c   1.000
_cell.angle_alpha   90.00
_cell.angle_beta   90.00
_cell.angle_gamma   90.00
#
_symmetry.space_group_name_H-M   'P 1'
#
loop_
_entity.id
_entity.type
_entity.pdbx_description
1 polymer ?
#
loop_
_entity_poly.entity_id
_entity_poly.type
_entity_poly.pdbx_seq_one_letter_code
_entity_poly.pdbx_strand_id
1 'polypeptide(L)'
;VKRTIALGAALLALAVYLVTLSPGVVEGDPGEFQFVPYILGIPHPPGYPLYCLLGWVWSHLFPLGDVAFRMNLFSAIWGAAAVGVLALLGLEAIGTKWWPAVVGALAFAFSRTFWSQSTVAEVYTLNAFLVAAFLWAVLKGLDLTALAFITGLGLAHHRSFLFFIPGAVAFYIVKGKWPRGSLLAALALFLAPLLLYLIIPLRAPSLPYLKVQLSPDDTLILYGNSLKDFVDFILAKRFGGLVNWEAVGVERAVEALRWLREEFGWGGVALGIIGLTGLILRRRWEILALTGLGFASQVAFNLAYFIGDIRFLYVPAYLVFAFWIACGAREFADRLGGKAFILLLLPIALLIQNFQALTQASRAPVAERWTRILSLPLPEGAILLSNDRDELTPLYYYQLVEKKRPDIVPLYPLIVPELSDIGLVLDRALSSGRPVFTIKPMEGLEVAYEVQEWNGLWRVEGKVSGEGLTPLNLKVSDSLILAGYKLREKGKGVEVVLYWKVLSPLGEDLHSYVHLLGAAGERVAGSDHRPGGVFYPSSLWKPGQVLEDVHWLEGELAFPLRLRAGLYRWPSLEPFGQAVEFEARP
;
A
#
# COMPACT_ATOMS: atom_id res chain seq x y z
N VAL A 1 2.75 -40.82 -2.32
CA VAL A 1 3.96 -40.17 -2.89
C VAL A 1 3.68 -38.72 -3.27
N LYS A 2 2.74 -38.38 -4.20
CA LYS A 2 2.48 -36.96 -4.60
C LYS A 2 2.17 -36.06 -3.42
N ARG A 3 1.29 -36.50 -2.50
CA ARG A 3 0.92 -35.71 -1.29
C ARG A 3 2.09 -35.53 -0.33
N THR A 4 2.95 -36.56 -0.19
CA THR A 4 4.15 -36.46 0.67
C THR A 4 5.15 -35.44 0.12
N ILE A 5 5.36 -35.41 -1.20
CA ILE A 5 6.25 -34.43 -1.86
C ILE A 5 5.72 -33.01 -1.69
N ALA A 6 4.42 -32.84 -1.92
CA ALA A 6 3.77 -31.51 -1.76
C ALA A 6 3.84 -31.04 -0.30
N LEU A 7 3.61 -31.93 0.66
CA LEU A 7 3.76 -31.61 2.08
C LEU A 7 5.21 -31.26 2.42
N GLY A 8 6.19 -31.98 1.87
CA GLY A 8 7.62 -31.68 2.05
C GLY A 8 7.97 -30.28 1.54
N ALA A 9 7.48 -29.88 0.35
CA ALA A 9 7.70 -28.54 -0.18
C ALA A 9 7.02 -27.46 0.69
N ALA A 10 5.80 -27.72 1.17
CA ALA A 10 5.09 -26.81 2.07
C ALA A 10 5.83 -26.63 3.41
N LEU A 11 6.28 -27.74 4.03
CA LEU A 11 7.01 -27.68 5.30
C LEU A 11 8.36 -26.98 5.18
N LEU A 12 9.07 -27.16 4.06
CA LEU A 12 10.30 -26.43 3.80
C LEU A 12 10.05 -24.92 3.65
N ALA A 13 9.02 -24.53 2.91
CA ALA A 13 8.63 -23.14 2.79
C ALA A 13 8.23 -22.55 4.16
N LEU A 14 7.41 -23.29 4.92
CA LEU A 14 7.01 -22.86 6.27
C LEU A 14 8.21 -22.68 7.20
N ALA A 15 9.17 -23.59 7.18
CA ALA A 15 10.37 -23.46 8.01
C ALA A 15 11.15 -22.17 7.72
N VAL A 16 11.28 -21.80 6.43
CA VAL A 16 11.93 -20.55 6.02
C VAL A 16 11.10 -19.34 6.45
N TYR A 17 9.77 -19.37 6.26
CA TYR A 17 8.88 -18.29 6.66
C TYR A 17 8.89 -18.06 8.18
N LEU A 18 8.94 -19.13 8.98
CA LEU A 18 9.03 -19.02 10.44
C LEU A 18 10.32 -18.33 10.91
N VAL A 19 11.45 -18.61 10.27
CA VAL A 19 12.73 -17.97 10.60
C VAL A 19 12.74 -16.48 10.26
N THR A 20 11.99 -16.10 9.24
CA THR A 20 11.92 -14.71 8.72
C THR A 20 10.61 -14.02 9.07
N LEU A 21 9.77 -14.62 9.91
CA LEU A 21 8.48 -14.08 10.33
C LEU A 21 8.66 -12.77 11.08
N SER A 22 7.82 -11.77 10.79
CA SER A 22 7.78 -10.56 11.60
C SER A 22 7.32 -10.91 13.02
N PRO A 23 8.10 -10.54 14.06
CA PRO A 23 7.83 -11.00 15.41
C PRO A 23 6.69 -10.26 16.11
N GLY A 24 6.28 -9.10 15.60
CA GLY A 24 5.32 -8.22 16.29
C GLY A 24 4.55 -7.31 15.35
N VAL A 25 4.15 -6.16 15.88
CA VAL A 25 3.35 -5.16 15.18
C VAL A 25 4.11 -4.55 14.00
N VAL A 26 3.42 -4.36 12.87
CA VAL A 26 3.93 -3.74 11.65
C VAL A 26 3.00 -2.61 11.19
N GLU A 27 3.49 -1.76 10.30
CA GLU A 27 2.74 -0.67 9.65
C GLU A 27 2.07 -1.18 8.36
N GLY A 28 1.22 -0.34 7.78
CA GLY A 28 0.55 -0.60 6.51
C GLY A 28 -0.67 -1.50 6.60
N ASP A 29 -1.06 -2.04 5.47
CA ASP A 29 -2.13 -3.03 5.39
C ASP A 29 -1.85 -4.26 6.27
N PRO A 30 -0.60 -4.78 6.38
CA PRO A 30 -0.29 -5.82 7.36
C PRO A 30 -0.66 -5.43 8.80
N GLY A 31 -0.43 -4.18 9.19
CA GLY A 31 -0.83 -3.66 10.51
C GLY A 31 -2.35 -3.68 10.70
N GLU A 32 -3.12 -3.32 9.66
CA GLU A 32 -4.58 -3.44 9.68
C GLU A 32 -5.02 -4.90 9.83
N PHE A 33 -4.42 -5.82 9.08
CA PHE A 33 -4.76 -7.24 9.17
C PHE A 33 -4.28 -7.94 10.45
N GLN A 34 -3.46 -7.30 11.26
CA GLN A 34 -3.12 -7.78 12.60
C GLN A 34 -4.26 -7.57 13.61
N PHE A 35 -5.02 -6.47 13.52
CA PHE A 35 -6.08 -6.20 14.51
C PHE A 35 -7.49 -6.45 13.98
N VAL A 36 -7.78 -6.14 12.71
CA VAL A 36 -9.14 -6.23 12.17
C VAL A 36 -9.73 -7.63 12.27
N PRO A 37 -9.04 -8.73 11.88
CA PRO A 37 -9.59 -10.07 12.07
C PRO A 37 -9.83 -10.39 13.55
N TYR A 38 -8.92 -10.02 14.45
CA TYR A 38 -9.05 -10.31 15.89
C TYR A 38 -10.34 -9.74 16.49
N ILE A 39 -10.74 -8.54 16.12
CA ILE A 39 -11.98 -7.93 16.61
C ILE A 39 -13.20 -8.27 15.73
N LEU A 40 -13.05 -9.14 14.73
CA LEU A 40 -14.03 -9.39 13.66
C LEU A 40 -14.54 -8.07 13.07
N GLY A 41 -13.58 -7.22 12.68
CA GLY A 41 -13.79 -5.89 12.13
C GLY A 41 -13.93 -5.89 10.61
N ILE A 42 -13.87 -4.69 10.04
CA ILE A 42 -13.99 -4.43 8.60
C ILE A 42 -12.72 -3.73 8.15
N PRO A 43 -11.84 -4.40 7.37
CA PRO A 43 -10.66 -3.75 6.79
C PRO A 43 -11.06 -2.85 5.62
N HIS A 44 -10.08 -2.21 4.99
CA HIS A 44 -10.30 -1.43 3.76
C HIS A 44 -11.07 -2.22 2.68
N PRO A 45 -11.75 -1.55 1.73
CA PRO A 45 -12.49 -2.22 0.64
C PRO A 45 -11.61 -3.19 -0.16
N PRO A 46 -12.10 -4.38 -0.50
CA PRO A 46 -13.50 -4.83 -0.44
C PRO A 46 -13.91 -5.56 0.85
N GLY A 47 -13.12 -5.51 1.93
CA GLY A 47 -13.50 -6.03 3.25
C GLY A 47 -13.07 -7.46 3.57
N TYR A 48 -12.61 -8.26 2.62
CA TYR A 48 -12.03 -9.61 2.79
C TYR A 48 -12.70 -10.51 3.85
N PRO A 49 -14.04 -10.73 3.80
CA PRO A 49 -14.76 -11.32 4.92
C PRO A 49 -14.33 -12.75 5.26
N LEU A 50 -13.90 -13.55 4.28
CA LEU A 50 -13.37 -14.89 4.55
C LEU A 50 -12.06 -14.82 5.35
N TYR A 51 -11.16 -13.90 5.00
CA TYR A 51 -9.90 -13.71 5.73
C TYR A 51 -10.17 -13.27 7.17
N CYS A 52 -11.05 -12.29 7.35
CA CYS A 52 -11.42 -11.80 8.68
C CYS A 52 -12.02 -12.89 9.55
N LEU A 53 -12.94 -13.71 9.02
CA LEU A 53 -13.54 -14.81 9.78
C LEU A 53 -12.51 -15.89 10.16
N LEU A 54 -11.71 -16.34 9.19
CA LEU A 54 -10.69 -17.36 9.45
C LEU A 54 -9.60 -16.84 10.41
N GLY A 55 -9.19 -15.58 10.24
CA GLY A 55 -8.24 -14.92 11.13
C GLY A 55 -8.79 -14.71 12.53
N TRP A 56 -10.09 -14.42 12.66
CA TRP A 56 -10.76 -14.36 13.97
C TRP A 56 -10.71 -15.70 14.68
N VAL A 57 -11.12 -16.78 14.01
CA VAL A 57 -11.05 -18.15 14.56
C VAL A 57 -9.61 -18.49 14.96
N TRP A 58 -8.66 -18.25 14.07
CA TRP A 58 -7.24 -18.54 14.30
C TRP A 58 -6.68 -17.78 15.48
N SER A 59 -6.85 -16.47 15.52
CA SER A 59 -6.27 -15.60 16.54
C SER A 59 -6.83 -15.86 17.95
N HIS A 60 -8.03 -16.44 18.07
CA HIS A 60 -8.63 -16.81 19.35
C HIS A 60 -8.34 -18.25 19.77
N LEU A 61 -8.16 -19.17 18.81
CA LEU A 61 -7.89 -20.57 19.13
C LEU A 61 -6.38 -20.87 19.30
N PHE A 62 -5.52 -20.16 18.57
CA PHE A 62 -4.08 -20.35 18.68
C PHE A 62 -3.49 -19.55 19.85
N PRO A 63 -2.88 -20.23 20.88
CA PRO A 63 -2.59 -19.56 22.14
C PRO A 63 -1.19 -18.94 22.26
N LEU A 64 -0.31 -19.13 21.25
CA LEU A 64 1.09 -18.72 21.34
C LEU A 64 1.32 -17.32 20.77
N GLY A 65 2.15 -16.54 21.44
CA GLY A 65 2.53 -15.18 21.04
C GLY A 65 1.40 -14.16 21.22
N ASP A 66 1.68 -12.92 20.84
CA ASP A 66 0.66 -11.87 20.75
C ASP A 66 -0.21 -12.01 19.50
N VAL A 67 -1.22 -11.17 19.36
CA VAL A 67 -2.15 -11.25 18.24
C VAL A 67 -1.45 -10.91 16.92
N ALA A 68 -0.49 -9.97 16.92
CA ALA A 68 0.27 -9.60 15.73
C ALA A 68 1.08 -10.80 15.21
N PHE A 69 1.81 -11.47 16.09
CA PHE A 69 2.53 -12.71 15.76
C PHE A 69 1.59 -13.79 15.22
N ARG A 70 0.42 -14.00 15.85
CA ARG A 70 -0.57 -15.00 15.41
C ARG A 70 -1.04 -14.73 13.98
N MET A 71 -1.32 -13.47 13.65
CA MET A 71 -1.79 -13.09 12.32
C MET A 71 -0.67 -13.17 11.27
N ASN A 72 0.56 -12.84 11.62
CA ASN A 72 1.72 -13.05 10.75
C ASN A 72 1.92 -14.54 10.47
N LEU A 73 1.83 -15.39 11.50
CA LEU A 73 1.89 -16.86 11.37
C LEU A 73 0.75 -17.43 10.52
N PHE A 74 -0.44 -16.84 10.60
CA PHE A 74 -1.58 -17.22 9.77
C PHE A 74 -1.26 -17.09 8.27
N SER A 75 -0.63 -15.99 7.88
CA SER A 75 -0.17 -15.79 6.49
C SER A 75 0.92 -16.77 6.08
N ALA A 76 1.87 -17.07 6.99
CA ALA A 76 2.93 -18.05 6.72
C ALA A 76 2.37 -19.47 6.46
N ILE A 77 1.36 -19.88 7.21
CA ILE A 77 0.68 -21.17 7.04
C ILE A 77 -0.04 -21.24 5.69
N TRP A 78 -0.81 -20.20 5.32
CA TRP A 78 -1.48 -20.17 4.02
C TRP A 78 -0.51 -20.07 2.87
N GLY A 79 0.60 -19.31 3.05
CA GLY A 79 1.69 -19.25 2.08
C GLY A 79 2.32 -20.63 1.83
N ALA A 80 2.64 -21.34 2.90
CA ALA A 80 3.17 -22.72 2.79
C ALA A 80 2.16 -23.68 2.17
N ALA A 81 0.88 -23.56 2.52
CA ALA A 81 -0.19 -24.34 1.91
C ALA A 81 -0.32 -24.07 0.40
N ALA A 82 -0.20 -22.81 -0.03
CA ALA A 82 -0.20 -22.45 -1.45
C ALA A 82 0.96 -23.11 -2.20
N VAL A 83 2.17 -23.14 -1.63
CA VAL A 83 3.34 -23.85 -2.18
C VAL A 83 3.08 -25.35 -2.31
N GLY A 84 2.49 -25.96 -1.30
CA GLY A 84 2.12 -27.37 -1.33
C GLY A 84 1.12 -27.70 -2.45
N VAL A 85 0.07 -26.87 -2.60
CA VAL A 85 -0.94 -27.06 -3.66
C VAL A 85 -0.36 -26.77 -5.04
N LEU A 86 0.53 -25.80 -5.18
CA LEU A 86 1.25 -25.54 -6.44
C LEU A 86 2.13 -26.76 -6.83
N ALA A 87 2.81 -27.38 -5.85
CA ALA A 87 3.53 -28.63 -6.10
C ALA A 87 2.59 -29.75 -6.56
N LEU A 88 1.40 -29.89 -5.95
CA LEU A 88 0.38 -30.86 -6.40
C LEU A 88 -0.10 -30.59 -7.82
N LEU A 89 -0.37 -29.31 -8.16
CA LEU A 89 -0.75 -28.89 -9.50
C LEU A 89 0.33 -29.30 -10.53
N GLY A 90 1.60 -29.01 -10.22
CA GLY A 90 2.74 -29.44 -11.06
C GLY A 90 2.82 -30.95 -11.21
N LEU A 91 2.73 -31.72 -10.10
CA LEU A 91 2.77 -33.20 -10.11
C LEU A 91 1.60 -33.82 -10.87
N GLU A 92 0.45 -33.14 -10.93
CA GLU A 92 -0.69 -33.64 -11.70
C GLU A 92 -0.53 -33.37 -13.19
N ALA A 93 -0.02 -32.19 -13.55
CA ALA A 93 0.14 -31.77 -14.94
C ALA A 93 1.35 -32.42 -15.63
N ILE A 94 2.46 -32.61 -14.88
CA ILE A 94 3.77 -32.98 -15.44
C ILE A 94 3.99 -34.50 -15.49
N GLY A 95 3.33 -35.24 -14.60
CA GLY A 95 3.41 -36.70 -14.57
C GLY A 95 4.45 -37.27 -13.58
N THR A 96 5.30 -38.27 -13.98
CA THR A 96 6.02 -39.14 -13.05
C THR A 96 7.25 -38.53 -12.36
N LYS A 97 7.89 -37.54 -12.94
CA LYS A 97 9.07 -36.89 -12.34
C LYS A 97 8.63 -35.84 -11.34
N TRP A 98 8.99 -36.00 -10.08
CA TRP A 98 8.53 -35.15 -8.99
C TRP A 98 9.28 -33.82 -8.84
N TRP A 99 10.58 -33.81 -9.07
CA TRP A 99 11.45 -32.67 -8.77
C TRP A 99 11.20 -31.42 -9.63
N PRO A 100 10.76 -31.49 -10.93
CA PRO A 100 10.39 -30.28 -11.66
C PRO A 100 9.25 -29.51 -10.99
N ALA A 101 8.25 -30.21 -10.44
CA ALA A 101 7.16 -29.57 -9.69
C ALA A 101 7.68 -28.89 -8.43
N VAL A 102 8.67 -29.49 -7.75
CA VAL A 102 9.31 -28.89 -6.57
C VAL A 102 10.13 -27.66 -6.94
N VAL A 103 10.85 -27.67 -8.09
CA VAL A 103 11.58 -26.48 -8.58
C VAL A 103 10.63 -25.29 -8.74
N GLY A 104 9.50 -25.46 -9.43
CA GLY A 104 8.53 -24.39 -9.62
C GLY A 104 7.91 -23.93 -8.30
N ALA A 105 7.47 -24.86 -7.46
CA ALA A 105 6.83 -24.56 -6.18
C ALA A 105 7.77 -23.82 -5.22
N LEU A 106 9.04 -24.24 -5.10
CA LEU A 106 10.02 -23.56 -4.25
C LEU A 106 10.55 -22.25 -4.89
N ALA A 107 10.60 -22.15 -6.22
CA ALA A 107 10.88 -20.86 -6.86
C ALA A 107 9.81 -19.83 -6.51
N PHE A 108 8.53 -20.22 -6.49
CA PHE A 108 7.44 -19.37 -6.00
C PHE A 108 7.58 -19.06 -4.51
N ALA A 109 7.86 -20.10 -3.68
CA ALA A 109 8.02 -19.93 -2.24
C ALA A 109 9.08 -18.90 -1.87
N PHE A 110 10.20 -18.88 -2.60
CA PHE A 110 11.36 -18.02 -2.33
C PHE A 110 11.45 -16.81 -3.26
N SER A 111 10.42 -16.55 -4.08
CA SER A 111 10.27 -15.30 -4.81
C SER A 111 10.07 -14.13 -3.80
N ARG A 112 10.64 -12.98 -4.10
CA ARG A 112 10.74 -11.87 -3.16
C ARG A 112 9.38 -11.40 -2.67
N THR A 113 8.45 -11.17 -3.59
CA THR A 113 7.11 -10.65 -3.26
C THR A 113 6.29 -11.67 -2.49
N PHE A 114 6.21 -12.93 -2.92
CA PHE A 114 5.40 -13.91 -2.21
C PHE A 114 5.94 -14.23 -0.82
N TRP A 115 7.25 -14.32 -0.68
CA TRP A 115 7.88 -14.53 0.62
C TRP A 115 7.63 -13.36 1.58
N SER A 116 7.77 -12.10 1.12
CA SER A 116 7.45 -10.94 1.96
C SER A 116 6.02 -10.97 2.49
N GLN A 117 5.06 -11.34 1.63
CA GLN A 117 3.65 -11.45 2.00
C GLN A 117 3.34 -12.70 2.87
N SER A 118 4.25 -13.65 2.93
CA SER A 118 4.14 -14.83 3.78
C SER A 118 4.69 -14.61 5.19
N THR A 119 5.32 -13.47 5.48
CA THR A 119 5.97 -13.19 6.76
C THR A 119 5.32 -12.08 7.57
N VAL A 120 4.26 -11.48 7.04
CA VAL A 120 3.41 -10.48 7.68
C VAL A 120 1.93 -10.83 7.48
N ALA A 121 1.04 -10.23 8.26
CA ALA A 121 -0.40 -10.47 8.16
C ALA A 121 -0.96 -9.87 6.86
N GLU A 122 -1.18 -10.73 5.85
CA GLU A 122 -1.61 -10.30 4.52
C GLU A 122 -2.55 -11.26 3.82
N VAL A 123 -3.43 -10.72 2.99
CA VAL A 123 -4.48 -11.46 2.28
C VAL A 123 -3.95 -12.28 1.09
N TYR A 124 -2.78 -11.93 0.55
CA TYR A 124 -2.27 -12.49 -0.71
C TYR A 124 -1.90 -13.97 -0.60
N THR A 125 -1.51 -14.46 0.57
CA THR A 125 -1.14 -15.87 0.77
C THR A 125 -2.36 -16.79 0.72
N LEU A 126 -3.47 -16.43 1.36
CA LEU A 126 -4.73 -17.17 1.26
C LEU A 126 -5.30 -17.10 -0.16
N ASN A 127 -5.17 -15.94 -0.84
CA ASN A 127 -5.57 -15.81 -2.25
C ASN A 127 -4.76 -16.76 -3.14
N ALA A 128 -3.44 -16.79 -2.98
CA ALA A 128 -2.57 -17.72 -3.72
C ALA A 128 -2.96 -19.18 -3.48
N PHE A 129 -3.27 -19.55 -2.23
CA PHE A 129 -3.76 -20.88 -1.90
C PHE A 129 -5.07 -21.22 -2.62
N LEU A 130 -6.06 -20.30 -2.59
CA LEU A 130 -7.35 -20.52 -3.23
C LEU A 130 -7.23 -20.60 -4.75
N VAL A 131 -6.40 -19.77 -5.37
CA VAL A 131 -6.11 -19.82 -6.81
C VAL A 131 -5.42 -21.14 -7.17
N ALA A 132 -4.38 -21.56 -6.43
CA ALA A 132 -3.70 -22.84 -6.67
C ALA A 132 -4.66 -24.02 -6.50
N ALA A 133 -5.51 -24.00 -5.46
CA ALA A 133 -6.51 -25.03 -5.20
C ALA A 133 -7.56 -25.10 -6.31
N PHE A 134 -8.01 -23.97 -6.82
CA PHE A 134 -8.94 -23.89 -7.95
C PHE A 134 -8.33 -24.46 -9.24
N LEU A 135 -7.11 -24.03 -9.60
CA LEU A 135 -6.41 -24.54 -10.78
C LEU A 135 -6.18 -26.07 -10.68
N TRP A 136 -5.78 -26.53 -9.49
CA TRP A 136 -5.62 -27.97 -9.24
C TRP A 136 -6.95 -28.71 -9.33
N ALA A 137 -8.03 -28.18 -8.76
CA ALA A 137 -9.36 -28.77 -8.78
C ALA A 137 -9.92 -28.91 -10.21
N VAL A 138 -9.74 -27.88 -11.05
CA VAL A 138 -10.11 -27.87 -12.47
C VAL A 138 -9.31 -28.92 -13.23
N LEU A 139 -7.98 -28.96 -13.06
CA LEU A 139 -7.11 -29.92 -13.73
C LEU A 139 -7.44 -31.36 -13.33
N LYS A 140 -7.72 -31.59 -12.05
CA LYS A 140 -8.12 -32.89 -11.48
C LYS A 140 -9.50 -33.34 -11.96
N GLY A 141 -10.34 -32.40 -12.40
CA GLY A 141 -11.68 -32.67 -12.87
C GLY A 141 -12.65 -32.92 -11.72
N LEU A 142 -12.58 -32.13 -10.65
CA LEU A 142 -13.58 -32.17 -9.59
C LEU A 142 -14.96 -31.81 -10.13
N ASP A 143 -16.00 -32.21 -9.40
CA ASP A 143 -17.37 -31.96 -9.80
C ASP A 143 -17.73 -30.46 -9.75
N LEU A 144 -18.86 -30.12 -10.37
CA LEU A 144 -19.33 -28.73 -10.48
C LEU A 144 -19.57 -28.10 -9.10
N THR A 145 -20.04 -28.87 -8.13
CA THR A 145 -20.36 -28.37 -6.78
C THR A 145 -19.10 -27.96 -6.02
N ALA A 146 -18.03 -28.78 -6.09
CA ALA A 146 -16.75 -28.46 -5.49
C ALA A 146 -16.11 -27.23 -6.14
N LEU A 147 -16.15 -27.12 -7.48
CA LEU A 147 -15.63 -25.95 -8.20
C LEU A 147 -16.40 -24.68 -7.85
N ALA A 148 -17.72 -24.77 -7.78
CA ALA A 148 -18.59 -23.65 -7.40
C ALA A 148 -18.29 -23.16 -5.98
N PHE A 149 -18.10 -24.08 -5.03
CA PHE A 149 -17.76 -23.73 -3.65
C PHE A 149 -16.39 -23.06 -3.55
N ILE A 150 -15.35 -23.59 -4.21
CA ILE A 150 -14.03 -22.97 -4.25
C ILE A 150 -14.10 -21.58 -4.89
N THR A 151 -14.89 -21.42 -5.94
CA THR A 151 -15.11 -20.12 -6.60
C THR A 151 -15.79 -19.12 -5.65
N GLY A 152 -16.82 -19.54 -4.92
CA GLY A 152 -17.47 -18.74 -3.90
C GLY A 152 -16.52 -18.29 -2.79
N LEU A 153 -15.68 -19.22 -2.29
CA LEU A 153 -14.63 -18.89 -1.29
C LEU A 153 -13.62 -17.89 -1.85
N GLY A 154 -13.15 -18.10 -3.09
CA GLY A 154 -12.21 -17.21 -3.75
C GLY A 154 -12.73 -15.78 -3.87
N LEU A 155 -13.99 -15.63 -4.31
CA LEU A 155 -14.63 -14.31 -4.43
C LEU A 155 -15.02 -13.69 -3.09
N ALA A 156 -15.33 -14.49 -2.08
CA ALA A 156 -15.53 -14.01 -0.71
C ALA A 156 -14.21 -13.60 -0.02
N HIS A 157 -13.08 -13.95 -0.62
CA HIS A 157 -11.77 -13.57 -0.12
C HIS A 157 -11.17 -12.40 -0.91
N HIS A 158 -10.89 -12.57 -2.21
CA HIS A 158 -10.18 -11.56 -2.99
C HIS A 158 -10.72 -11.49 -4.44
N ARG A 159 -11.01 -10.28 -4.92
CA ARG A 159 -11.63 -10.10 -6.24
C ARG A 159 -10.76 -10.52 -7.41
N SER A 160 -9.43 -10.51 -7.28
CA SER A 160 -8.53 -10.99 -8.35
C SER A 160 -8.75 -12.46 -8.71
N PHE A 161 -9.39 -13.23 -7.82
CA PHE A 161 -9.79 -14.60 -8.12
C PHE A 161 -10.66 -14.70 -9.38
N LEU A 162 -11.46 -13.66 -9.69
CA LEU A 162 -12.31 -13.58 -10.88
C LEU A 162 -11.53 -13.81 -12.19
N PHE A 163 -10.27 -13.37 -12.25
CA PHE A 163 -9.43 -13.48 -13.45
C PHE A 163 -9.10 -14.92 -13.84
N PHE A 164 -9.30 -15.89 -12.95
CA PHE A 164 -9.02 -17.31 -13.21
C PHE A 164 -10.23 -18.09 -13.72
N ILE A 165 -11.45 -17.53 -13.60
CA ILE A 165 -12.69 -18.18 -14.07
C ILE A 165 -12.70 -18.35 -15.59
N PRO A 166 -12.34 -17.36 -16.43
CA PRO A 166 -12.28 -17.55 -17.89
C PRO A 166 -11.34 -18.67 -18.32
N GLY A 167 -10.21 -18.82 -17.63
CA GLY A 167 -9.27 -19.93 -17.88
C GLY A 167 -9.88 -21.30 -17.62
N ALA A 168 -10.65 -21.44 -16.53
CA ALA A 168 -11.35 -22.68 -16.21
C ALA A 168 -12.45 -23.01 -17.22
N VAL A 169 -13.22 -22.01 -17.64
CA VAL A 169 -14.24 -22.18 -18.70
C VAL A 169 -13.59 -22.64 -20.00
N ALA A 170 -12.51 -21.96 -20.42
CA ALA A 170 -11.77 -22.32 -21.63
C ALA A 170 -11.15 -23.73 -21.54
N PHE A 171 -10.65 -24.12 -20.37
CA PHE A 171 -10.17 -25.49 -20.12
C PHE A 171 -11.24 -26.55 -20.47
N TYR A 172 -12.48 -26.36 -19.98
CA TYR A 172 -13.57 -27.29 -20.22
C TYR A 172 -14.06 -27.26 -21.68
N ILE A 173 -14.05 -26.10 -22.33
CA ILE A 173 -14.34 -25.97 -23.77
C ILE A 173 -13.32 -26.78 -24.58
N VAL A 174 -12.02 -26.58 -24.35
CA VAL A 174 -10.94 -27.29 -25.08
C VAL A 174 -10.97 -28.77 -24.78
N LYS A 175 -11.25 -29.16 -23.54
CA LYS A 175 -11.35 -30.58 -23.13
C LYS A 175 -12.58 -31.29 -23.69
N GLY A 176 -13.63 -30.53 -24.08
CA GLY A 176 -14.89 -31.09 -24.60
C GLY A 176 -15.70 -31.87 -23.56
N LYS A 177 -15.39 -31.71 -22.26
CA LYS A 177 -16.04 -32.48 -21.19
C LYS A 177 -16.22 -31.59 -19.95
N TRP A 178 -17.47 -31.22 -19.68
CA TRP A 178 -17.84 -30.38 -18.55
C TRP A 178 -17.90 -31.16 -17.22
N PRO A 179 -17.69 -30.48 -16.08
CA PRO A 179 -17.84 -31.11 -14.77
C PRO A 179 -19.31 -31.51 -14.54
N ARG A 180 -19.49 -32.66 -13.90
CA ARG A 180 -20.81 -33.16 -13.54
C ARG A 180 -21.24 -32.60 -12.20
N GLY A 181 -22.54 -32.47 -11.97
CA GLY A 181 -23.10 -32.01 -10.68
C GLY A 181 -24.45 -31.35 -10.85
N SER A 182 -25.16 -31.18 -9.76
CA SER A 182 -26.42 -30.45 -9.73
C SER A 182 -26.17 -28.94 -9.83
N LEU A 183 -26.81 -28.29 -10.81
CA LEU A 183 -26.73 -26.84 -10.97
C LEU A 183 -27.27 -26.08 -9.74
N LEU A 184 -28.37 -26.57 -9.16
CA LEU A 184 -28.94 -25.96 -7.97
C LEU A 184 -28.00 -26.06 -6.76
N ALA A 185 -27.40 -27.24 -6.53
CA ALA A 185 -26.43 -27.43 -5.46
C ALA A 185 -25.17 -26.58 -5.70
N ALA A 186 -24.69 -26.50 -6.95
CA ALA A 186 -23.56 -25.65 -7.32
C ALA A 186 -23.85 -24.17 -7.06
N LEU A 187 -25.03 -23.70 -7.45
CA LEU A 187 -25.45 -22.31 -7.18
C LEU A 187 -25.51 -22.04 -5.67
N ALA A 188 -26.12 -22.95 -4.89
CA ALA A 188 -26.21 -22.79 -3.44
C ALA A 188 -24.81 -22.77 -2.79
N LEU A 189 -23.90 -23.67 -3.20
CA LEU A 189 -22.52 -23.74 -2.67
C LEU A 189 -21.66 -22.58 -3.16
N PHE A 190 -21.92 -22.01 -4.32
CA PHE A 190 -21.28 -20.76 -4.78
C PHE A 190 -21.72 -19.56 -3.95
N LEU A 191 -23.02 -19.43 -3.69
CA LEU A 191 -23.58 -18.28 -2.96
C LEU A 191 -23.29 -18.33 -1.45
N ALA A 192 -23.19 -19.53 -0.86
CA ALA A 192 -23.00 -19.67 0.58
C ALA A 192 -21.78 -18.92 1.14
N PRO A 193 -20.56 -19.00 0.56
CA PRO A 193 -19.43 -18.20 1.02
C PRO A 193 -19.62 -16.69 0.81
N LEU A 194 -20.37 -16.28 -0.22
CA LEU A 194 -20.62 -14.85 -0.48
C LEU A 194 -21.50 -14.20 0.60
N LEU A 195 -22.30 -15.00 1.34
CA LEU A 195 -23.05 -14.50 2.49
C LEU A 195 -22.14 -13.95 3.60
N LEU A 196 -20.85 -14.28 3.61
CA LEU A 196 -19.88 -13.70 4.53
C LEU A 196 -19.77 -12.17 4.40
N TYR A 197 -20.08 -11.61 3.23
CA TYR A 197 -20.14 -10.15 3.07
C TYR A 197 -21.17 -9.48 3.98
N LEU A 198 -22.20 -10.20 4.46
CA LEU A 198 -23.17 -9.69 5.42
C LEU A 198 -22.54 -9.37 6.80
N ILE A 199 -21.35 -9.89 7.08
CA ILE A 199 -20.59 -9.51 8.29
C ILE A 199 -20.33 -8.00 8.30
N ILE A 200 -20.12 -7.36 7.15
CA ILE A 200 -19.84 -5.93 7.03
C ILE A 200 -20.99 -5.08 7.63
N PRO A 201 -22.21 -5.10 7.11
CA PRO A 201 -23.29 -4.29 7.66
C PRO A 201 -23.68 -4.70 9.10
N LEU A 202 -23.50 -5.97 9.48
CA LEU A 202 -23.81 -6.45 10.82
C LEU A 202 -22.81 -5.94 11.87
N ARG A 203 -21.53 -5.83 11.50
CA ARG A 203 -20.45 -5.41 12.43
C ARG A 203 -20.22 -3.90 12.45
N ALA A 204 -20.46 -3.19 11.34
CA ALA A 204 -20.17 -1.76 11.21
C ALA A 204 -20.70 -0.89 12.36
N PRO A 205 -21.93 -1.06 12.87
CA PRO A 205 -22.43 -0.22 13.96
C PRO A 205 -21.64 -0.31 15.26
N SER A 206 -20.97 -1.44 15.51
CA SER A 206 -20.24 -1.74 16.75
C SER A 206 -18.74 -1.45 16.68
N LEU A 207 -18.23 -0.98 15.55
CA LEU A 207 -16.79 -0.77 15.33
C LEU A 207 -16.41 0.71 15.57
N PRO A 208 -15.67 1.04 16.63
CA PRO A 208 -15.39 2.43 16.99
C PRO A 208 -14.53 3.15 15.97
N TYR A 209 -13.60 2.46 15.30
CA TYR A 209 -12.69 3.07 14.33
C TYR A 209 -13.36 3.47 13.00
N LEU A 210 -14.60 3.06 12.77
CA LEU A 210 -15.40 3.52 11.61
C LEU A 210 -16.14 4.83 11.87
N LYS A 211 -16.11 5.33 13.13
CA LYS A 211 -16.72 6.60 13.56
C LYS A 211 -15.74 7.30 14.49
N VAL A 212 -15.02 8.27 13.96
CA VAL A 212 -14.01 9.03 14.71
C VAL A 212 -14.67 10.31 15.25
N GLN A 213 -14.86 10.40 16.56
CA GLN A 213 -15.42 11.58 17.21
C GLN A 213 -14.30 12.58 17.50
N LEU A 214 -14.32 13.72 16.81
CA LEU A 214 -13.37 14.82 16.97
C LEU A 214 -13.81 15.79 18.06
N SER A 215 -15.12 16.15 18.08
CA SER A 215 -15.75 16.98 19.12
C SER A 215 -17.16 16.45 19.39
N PRO A 216 -17.89 16.97 20.40
CA PRO A 216 -19.28 16.58 20.65
C PRO A 216 -20.18 16.71 19.42
N ASP A 217 -19.94 17.72 18.59
CA ASP A 217 -20.74 18.05 17.41
C ASP A 217 -20.09 17.61 16.08
N ASP A 218 -18.85 17.07 16.11
CA ASP A 218 -18.12 16.65 14.91
C ASP A 218 -17.70 15.18 14.99
N THR A 219 -18.37 14.34 14.20
CA THR A 219 -18.05 12.92 14.05
C THR A 219 -17.74 12.60 12.59
N LEU A 220 -16.54 12.09 12.35
CA LEU A 220 -16.12 11.60 11.05
C LEU A 220 -16.63 10.18 10.85
N ILE A 221 -17.52 9.97 9.88
CA ILE A 221 -18.07 8.67 9.52
C ILE A 221 -17.29 8.09 8.33
N LEU A 222 -16.49 7.05 8.57
CA LEU A 222 -15.70 6.39 7.52
C LEU A 222 -16.51 5.41 6.70
N TYR A 223 -17.60 4.86 7.28
CA TYR A 223 -18.52 3.95 6.62
C TYR A 223 -19.95 4.19 7.11
N GLY A 224 -20.85 4.60 6.21
CA GLY A 224 -22.21 5.03 6.53
C GLY A 224 -23.22 3.89 6.75
N ASN A 225 -22.90 2.66 6.37
CA ASN A 225 -23.70 1.44 6.53
C ASN A 225 -25.08 1.46 5.87
N SER A 226 -25.28 2.29 4.83
CA SER A 226 -26.44 2.18 3.95
C SER A 226 -26.26 1.05 2.94
N LEU A 227 -27.34 0.63 2.28
CA LEU A 227 -27.25 -0.35 1.18
C LEU A 227 -26.32 0.14 0.06
N LYS A 228 -26.36 1.44 -0.25
CA LYS A 228 -25.46 2.07 -1.22
C LYS A 228 -24.00 1.97 -0.76
N ASP A 229 -23.72 2.34 0.50
CA ASP A 229 -22.36 2.27 1.06
C ASP A 229 -21.83 0.83 1.05
N PHE A 230 -22.68 -0.14 1.39
CA PHE A 230 -22.35 -1.56 1.34
C PHE A 230 -21.96 -2.01 -0.07
N VAL A 231 -22.78 -1.69 -1.09
CA VAL A 231 -22.49 -2.05 -2.48
C VAL A 231 -21.24 -1.33 -2.98
N ASP A 232 -21.10 -0.04 -2.70
CA ASP A 232 -19.92 0.75 -3.10
C ASP A 232 -18.64 0.24 -2.43
N PHE A 233 -18.74 -0.22 -1.18
CA PHE A 233 -17.64 -0.80 -0.43
C PHE A 233 -17.18 -2.15 -1.00
N ILE A 234 -18.10 -3.12 -1.17
CA ILE A 234 -17.73 -4.44 -1.72
C ILE A 234 -17.29 -4.37 -3.18
N LEU A 235 -17.75 -3.36 -3.94
CA LEU A 235 -17.27 -3.09 -5.29
C LEU A 235 -15.99 -2.24 -5.29
N ALA A 236 -15.51 -1.78 -4.12
CA ALA A 236 -14.39 -0.87 -3.94
C ALA A 236 -14.41 0.30 -4.93
N LYS A 237 -15.55 0.93 -5.11
CA LYS A 237 -15.76 2.02 -6.09
C LYS A 237 -14.82 3.20 -5.86
N ARG A 238 -14.38 3.44 -4.60
CA ARG A 238 -13.41 4.50 -4.27
C ARG A 238 -12.09 4.35 -5.06
N PHE A 239 -11.72 3.12 -5.42
CA PHE A 239 -10.52 2.82 -6.19
C PHE A 239 -10.77 2.72 -7.71
N GLY A 240 -12.01 2.87 -8.15
CA GLY A 240 -12.38 2.75 -9.57
C GLY A 240 -11.68 3.76 -10.46
N GLY A 241 -11.47 4.99 -9.97
CA GLY A 241 -10.74 6.05 -10.69
C GLY A 241 -9.25 5.77 -10.88
N LEU A 242 -8.70 4.77 -10.19
CA LEU A 242 -7.30 4.35 -10.34
C LEU A 242 -7.09 3.33 -11.48
N VAL A 243 -8.18 2.85 -12.11
CA VAL A 243 -8.09 2.02 -13.31
C VAL A 243 -8.10 2.93 -14.55
N ASN A 244 -6.98 2.97 -15.26
CA ASN A 244 -6.81 3.79 -16.46
C ASN A 244 -6.20 2.96 -17.59
N TRP A 245 -7.03 2.53 -18.54
CA TRP A 245 -6.61 1.75 -19.70
C TRP A 245 -5.83 2.58 -20.72
N GLU A 246 -6.09 3.88 -20.81
CA GLU A 246 -5.43 4.80 -21.76
C GLU A 246 -3.99 5.08 -21.35
N ALA A 247 -3.69 5.00 -20.04
CA ALA A 247 -2.35 5.18 -19.51
C ALA A 247 -1.48 3.91 -19.55
N VAL A 248 -1.97 2.80 -20.13
CA VAL A 248 -1.18 1.58 -20.29
C VAL A 248 -0.15 1.77 -21.39
N GLY A 249 1.09 2.07 -21.02
CA GLY A 249 2.23 2.30 -21.91
C GLY A 249 3.28 1.19 -21.85
N VAL A 250 4.27 1.31 -22.73
CA VAL A 250 5.42 0.40 -22.77
C VAL A 250 6.17 0.38 -21.44
N GLU A 251 6.24 1.51 -20.74
CA GLU A 251 6.93 1.63 -19.46
C GLU A 251 6.34 0.68 -18.40
N ARG A 252 5.01 0.59 -18.31
CA ARG A 252 4.32 -0.32 -17.39
C ARG A 252 4.59 -1.79 -17.71
N ALA A 253 4.63 -2.13 -19.01
CA ALA A 253 4.97 -3.48 -19.44
C ALA A 253 6.44 -3.82 -19.12
N VAL A 254 7.36 -2.89 -19.35
CA VAL A 254 8.79 -3.05 -18.99
C VAL A 254 8.95 -3.18 -17.47
N GLU A 255 8.22 -2.42 -16.69
CA GLU A 255 8.22 -2.53 -15.23
C GLU A 255 7.73 -3.91 -14.76
N ALA A 256 6.62 -4.40 -15.29
CA ALA A 256 6.10 -5.74 -14.98
C ALA A 256 7.11 -6.85 -15.34
N LEU A 257 7.81 -6.72 -16.48
CA LEU A 257 8.89 -7.65 -16.87
C LEU A 257 10.10 -7.54 -15.95
N ARG A 258 10.44 -6.34 -15.48
CA ARG A 258 11.50 -6.12 -14.47
C ARG A 258 11.15 -6.84 -13.18
N TRP A 259 9.91 -6.69 -12.67
CA TRP A 259 9.45 -7.40 -11.49
C TRP A 259 9.48 -8.91 -11.67
N LEU A 260 9.01 -9.44 -12.81
CA LEU A 260 9.07 -10.86 -13.08
C LEU A 260 10.51 -11.41 -13.03
N ARG A 261 11.48 -10.64 -13.56
CA ARG A 261 12.92 -10.96 -13.47
C ARG A 261 13.42 -10.91 -12.02
N GLU A 262 12.98 -9.93 -11.23
CA GLU A 262 13.35 -9.82 -9.83
C GLU A 262 12.81 -10.98 -8.99
N GLU A 263 11.61 -11.49 -9.33
CA GLU A 263 10.99 -12.63 -8.64
C GLU A 263 11.72 -13.96 -8.93
N PHE A 264 12.14 -14.19 -10.17
CA PHE A 264 12.63 -15.52 -10.59
C PHE A 264 14.03 -15.53 -11.18
N GLY A 265 14.70 -14.40 -11.30
CA GLY A 265 15.97 -14.28 -12.02
C GLY A 265 15.85 -14.62 -13.51
N TRP A 266 16.88 -14.36 -14.29
CA TRP A 266 16.87 -14.70 -15.72
C TRP A 266 16.72 -16.20 -15.99
N GLY A 267 17.30 -17.05 -15.12
CA GLY A 267 17.16 -18.51 -15.22
C GLY A 267 15.72 -18.97 -15.06
N GLY A 268 15.01 -18.43 -14.08
CA GLY A 268 13.59 -18.74 -13.87
C GLY A 268 12.71 -18.20 -15.00
N VAL A 269 12.98 -16.99 -15.49
CA VAL A 269 12.25 -16.42 -16.64
C VAL A 269 12.44 -17.31 -17.89
N ALA A 270 13.67 -17.71 -18.18
CA ALA A 270 13.95 -18.61 -19.31
C ALA A 270 13.23 -19.96 -19.16
N LEU A 271 13.26 -20.55 -17.95
CA LEU A 271 12.54 -21.81 -17.68
C LEU A 271 11.02 -21.66 -17.86
N GLY A 272 10.44 -20.54 -17.38
CA GLY A 272 9.00 -20.27 -17.55
C GLY A 272 8.61 -20.19 -19.03
N ILE A 273 9.39 -19.48 -19.84
CA ILE A 273 9.19 -19.37 -21.29
C ILE A 273 9.33 -20.75 -21.96
N ILE A 274 10.35 -21.54 -21.60
CA ILE A 274 10.54 -22.89 -22.11
C ILE A 274 9.36 -23.79 -21.74
N GLY A 275 8.82 -23.64 -20.51
CA GLY A 275 7.66 -24.40 -20.06
C GLY A 275 6.39 -24.04 -20.83
N LEU A 276 6.14 -22.75 -21.05
CA LEU A 276 5.04 -22.28 -21.89
C LEU A 276 5.16 -22.79 -23.32
N THR A 277 6.35 -22.69 -23.92
CA THR A 277 6.63 -23.25 -25.25
C THR A 277 6.44 -24.77 -25.28
N GLY A 278 6.88 -25.48 -24.24
CA GLY A 278 6.68 -26.92 -24.09
C GLY A 278 5.21 -27.32 -24.07
N LEU A 279 4.34 -26.56 -23.39
CA LEU A 279 2.89 -26.79 -23.41
C LEU A 279 2.31 -26.61 -24.82
N ILE A 280 2.75 -25.59 -25.58
CA ILE A 280 2.33 -25.37 -26.97
C ILE A 280 2.78 -26.52 -27.87
N LEU A 281 4.05 -26.89 -27.85
CA LEU A 281 4.62 -27.95 -28.70
C LEU A 281 4.02 -29.34 -28.40
N ARG A 282 3.69 -29.61 -27.13
CA ARG A 282 3.02 -30.84 -26.70
C ARG A 282 1.50 -30.80 -26.89
N ARG A 283 0.96 -29.68 -27.46
CA ARG A 283 -0.47 -29.46 -27.69
C ARG A 283 -1.34 -29.61 -26.45
N ARG A 284 -0.81 -29.18 -25.27
CA ARG A 284 -1.56 -29.22 -24.00
C ARG A 284 -2.44 -27.97 -23.88
N TRP A 285 -3.31 -27.80 -24.91
CA TRP A 285 -4.12 -26.61 -25.08
C TRP A 285 -5.06 -26.35 -23.89
N GLU A 286 -5.54 -27.44 -23.25
CA GLU A 286 -6.37 -27.34 -22.07
C GLU A 286 -5.65 -26.71 -20.88
N ILE A 287 -4.37 -27.07 -20.64
CA ILE A 287 -3.57 -26.48 -19.56
C ILE A 287 -3.17 -25.05 -19.93
N LEU A 288 -2.82 -24.82 -21.19
CA LEU A 288 -2.48 -23.50 -21.67
C LEU A 288 -3.68 -22.54 -21.54
N ALA A 289 -4.90 -22.98 -21.87
CA ALA A 289 -6.11 -22.19 -21.70
C ALA A 289 -6.36 -21.85 -20.22
N LEU A 290 -6.25 -22.86 -19.34
CA LEU A 290 -6.46 -22.69 -17.89
C LEU A 290 -5.49 -21.67 -17.28
N THR A 291 -4.19 -21.84 -17.55
CA THR A 291 -3.15 -21.03 -16.92
C THR A 291 -2.90 -19.71 -17.67
N GLY A 292 -2.90 -19.77 -19.01
CA GLY A 292 -2.59 -18.63 -19.87
C GLY A 292 -3.63 -17.51 -19.81
N LEU A 293 -4.93 -17.85 -19.86
CA LEU A 293 -5.98 -16.83 -19.73
C LEU A 293 -6.03 -16.22 -18.34
N GLY A 294 -5.85 -17.03 -17.28
CA GLY A 294 -5.78 -16.49 -15.93
C GLY A 294 -4.62 -15.51 -15.75
N PHE A 295 -3.43 -15.91 -16.24
CA PHE A 295 -2.24 -15.06 -16.23
C PHE A 295 -2.47 -13.76 -17.02
N ALA A 296 -2.95 -13.88 -18.27
CA ALA A 296 -3.15 -12.73 -19.14
C ALA A 296 -4.19 -11.75 -18.59
N SER A 297 -5.32 -12.25 -18.06
CA SER A 297 -6.37 -11.42 -17.46
C SER A 297 -5.85 -10.68 -16.22
N GLN A 298 -5.11 -11.36 -15.35
CA GLN A 298 -4.52 -10.74 -14.15
C GLN A 298 -3.49 -9.68 -14.53
N VAL A 299 -2.58 -9.98 -15.44
CA VAL A 299 -1.54 -9.04 -15.88
C VAL A 299 -2.16 -7.84 -16.59
N ALA A 300 -3.12 -8.05 -17.50
CA ALA A 300 -3.79 -6.97 -18.20
C ALA A 300 -4.46 -5.98 -17.23
N PHE A 301 -5.19 -6.49 -16.24
CA PHE A 301 -5.79 -5.64 -15.21
C PHE A 301 -4.74 -4.87 -14.42
N ASN A 302 -3.68 -5.55 -13.97
CA ASN A 302 -2.63 -4.92 -13.16
C ASN A 302 -1.87 -3.82 -13.91
N LEU A 303 -1.71 -3.96 -15.23
CA LEU A 303 -1.10 -2.90 -16.06
C LEU A 303 -1.94 -1.62 -16.10
N ALA A 304 -3.27 -1.75 -16.03
CA ALA A 304 -4.20 -0.62 -16.05
C ALA A 304 -4.54 -0.08 -14.66
N TYR A 305 -4.11 -0.73 -13.57
CA TYR A 305 -4.44 -0.33 -12.21
C TYR A 305 -3.28 0.41 -11.55
N PHE A 306 -3.48 1.69 -11.20
CA PHE A 306 -2.44 2.62 -10.72
C PHE A 306 -2.54 2.81 -9.21
N ILE A 307 -1.99 1.87 -8.44
CA ILE A 307 -1.83 1.93 -6.97
C ILE A 307 -0.37 1.72 -6.58
N GLY A 308 0.02 2.22 -5.40
CA GLY A 308 1.41 2.17 -4.93
C GLY A 308 1.93 0.75 -4.72
N ASP A 309 1.10 -0.14 -4.22
CA ASP A 309 1.40 -1.53 -3.87
C ASP A 309 1.01 -2.56 -4.96
N ILE A 310 0.80 -2.10 -6.20
CA ILE A 310 0.38 -2.94 -7.35
C ILE A 310 1.20 -4.24 -7.50
N ARG A 311 2.47 -4.24 -7.09
CA ARG A 311 3.35 -5.41 -7.19
C ARG A 311 2.79 -6.63 -6.46
N PHE A 312 2.10 -6.45 -5.34
CA PHE A 312 1.51 -7.54 -4.58
C PHE A 312 0.31 -8.20 -5.30
N LEU A 313 -0.40 -7.43 -6.12
CA LEU A 313 -1.49 -7.98 -6.94
C LEU A 313 -1.01 -8.94 -8.04
N TYR A 314 0.30 -8.94 -8.37
CA TYR A 314 0.87 -9.91 -9.32
C TYR A 314 1.10 -11.30 -8.71
N VAL A 315 0.96 -11.51 -7.40
CA VAL A 315 1.19 -12.81 -6.74
C VAL A 315 0.48 -13.98 -7.43
N PRO A 316 -0.80 -13.90 -7.84
CA PRO A 316 -1.45 -14.99 -8.57
C PRO A 316 -0.85 -15.23 -9.97
N ALA A 317 -0.37 -14.18 -10.64
CA ALA A 317 0.34 -14.31 -11.91
C ALA A 317 1.72 -14.97 -11.72
N TYR A 318 2.45 -14.59 -10.67
CA TYR A 318 3.72 -15.25 -10.31
C TYR A 318 3.54 -16.73 -9.98
N LEU A 319 2.44 -17.11 -9.32
CA LEU A 319 2.08 -18.51 -9.07
C LEU A 319 1.94 -19.29 -10.38
N VAL A 320 1.22 -18.75 -11.36
CA VAL A 320 1.07 -19.35 -12.68
C VAL A 320 2.41 -19.43 -13.41
N PHE A 321 3.20 -18.37 -13.35
CA PHE A 321 4.53 -18.37 -13.98
C PHE A 321 5.45 -19.42 -13.36
N ALA A 322 5.41 -19.59 -12.04
CA ALA A 322 6.14 -20.64 -11.33
C ALA A 322 5.68 -22.07 -11.74
N PHE A 323 4.40 -22.24 -12.03
CA PHE A 323 3.92 -23.49 -12.65
C PHE A 323 4.55 -23.69 -14.04
N TRP A 324 4.71 -22.65 -14.87
CA TRP A 324 5.42 -22.75 -16.15
C TRP A 324 6.91 -23.02 -15.96
N ILE A 325 7.56 -22.51 -14.89
CA ILE A 325 8.93 -22.91 -14.51
C ILE A 325 9.00 -24.42 -14.27
N ALA A 326 8.03 -24.99 -13.56
CA ALA A 326 7.96 -26.44 -13.35
C ALA A 326 7.83 -27.20 -14.67
N CYS A 327 7.01 -26.69 -15.60
CA CYS A 327 6.89 -27.26 -16.95
C CYS A 327 8.22 -27.20 -17.72
N GLY A 328 8.95 -26.06 -17.65
CA GLY A 328 10.26 -25.90 -18.27
C GLY A 328 11.32 -26.84 -17.67
N ALA A 329 11.35 -26.94 -16.37
CA ALA A 329 12.22 -27.91 -15.68
C ALA A 329 11.94 -29.36 -16.12
N ARG A 330 10.66 -29.67 -16.42
CA ARG A 330 10.27 -30.97 -17.00
C ARG A 330 10.89 -31.19 -18.38
N GLU A 331 10.90 -30.18 -19.27
CA GLU A 331 11.50 -30.31 -20.61
C GLU A 331 13.00 -30.66 -20.52
N PHE A 332 13.71 -30.03 -19.57
CA PHE A 332 15.10 -30.39 -19.30
C PHE A 332 15.25 -31.79 -18.71
N ALA A 333 14.38 -32.19 -17.79
CA ALA A 333 14.38 -33.53 -17.20
C ALA A 333 14.22 -34.64 -18.25
N ASP A 334 13.40 -34.39 -19.28
CA ASP A 334 13.17 -35.35 -20.35
C ASP A 334 14.38 -35.49 -21.29
N ARG A 335 15.17 -34.39 -21.46
CA ARG A 335 16.35 -34.39 -22.37
C ARG A 335 17.66 -34.78 -21.69
N LEU A 336 17.90 -34.29 -20.47
CA LEU A 336 19.19 -34.41 -19.77
C LEU A 336 19.19 -35.45 -18.65
N GLY A 337 18.04 -36.09 -18.37
CA GLY A 337 17.92 -37.09 -17.32
C GLY A 337 18.32 -36.52 -15.94
N GLY A 338 19.15 -37.29 -15.22
CA GLY A 338 19.62 -36.89 -13.87
C GLY A 338 20.44 -35.59 -13.82
N LYS A 339 21.13 -35.21 -14.91
CA LYS A 339 21.90 -33.95 -14.94
C LYS A 339 21.02 -32.71 -14.76
N ALA A 340 19.75 -32.80 -15.08
CA ALA A 340 18.80 -31.70 -14.93
C ALA A 340 18.46 -31.35 -13.47
N PHE A 341 18.89 -32.17 -12.47
CA PHE A 341 18.79 -31.81 -11.04
C PHE A 341 19.50 -30.51 -10.70
N ILE A 342 20.45 -30.05 -11.54
CA ILE A 342 21.10 -28.74 -11.39
C ILE A 342 20.06 -27.58 -11.32
N LEU A 343 18.86 -27.75 -11.87
CA LEU A 343 17.78 -26.74 -11.82
C LEU A 343 17.22 -26.53 -10.40
N LEU A 344 17.52 -27.43 -9.43
CA LEU A 344 17.26 -27.18 -8.01
C LEU A 344 18.10 -26.01 -7.44
N LEU A 345 19.18 -25.62 -8.13
CA LEU A 345 19.94 -24.43 -7.76
C LEU A 345 19.11 -23.13 -7.91
N LEU A 346 18.07 -23.12 -8.76
CA LEU A 346 17.22 -21.92 -8.92
C LEU A 346 16.53 -21.52 -7.61
N PRO A 347 15.71 -22.38 -6.97
CA PRO A 347 15.10 -21.97 -5.70
C PRO A 347 16.13 -21.73 -4.58
N ILE A 348 17.28 -22.43 -4.59
CA ILE A 348 18.38 -22.19 -3.63
C ILE A 348 18.97 -20.78 -3.85
N ALA A 349 19.21 -20.39 -5.11
CA ALA A 349 19.72 -19.05 -5.42
C ALA A 349 18.73 -17.96 -4.99
N LEU A 350 17.42 -18.13 -5.24
CA LEU A 350 16.39 -17.21 -4.79
C LEU A 350 16.31 -17.13 -3.26
N LEU A 351 16.42 -18.26 -2.57
CA LEU A 351 16.50 -18.32 -1.12
C LEU A 351 17.68 -17.48 -0.60
N ILE A 352 18.87 -17.69 -1.11
CA ILE A 352 20.08 -16.97 -0.68
C ILE A 352 19.95 -15.48 -0.99
N GLN A 353 19.51 -15.13 -2.20
CA GLN A 353 19.38 -13.76 -2.66
C GLN A 353 18.42 -12.94 -1.77
N ASN A 354 17.28 -13.52 -1.37
CA ASN A 354 16.21 -12.78 -0.70
C ASN A 354 16.28 -12.88 0.83
N PHE A 355 16.99 -13.86 1.40
CA PHE A 355 16.98 -14.17 2.83
C PHE A 355 17.36 -12.98 3.71
N GLN A 356 18.48 -12.31 3.41
CA GLN A 356 18.97 -11.22 4.24
C GLN A 356 18.02 -10.01 4.19
N ALA A 357 17.58 -9.62 3.00
CA ALA A 357 16.70 -8.44 2.83
C ALA A 357 15.35 -8.65 3.54
N LEU A 358 14.75 -9.84 3.41
CA LEU A 358 13.47 -10.13 4.05
C LEU A 358 13.58 -10.30 5.57
N THR A 359 14.70 -10.86 6.06
CA THR A 359 14.96 -10.93 7.52
C THR A 359 15.13 -9.54 8.13
N GLN A 360 15.78 -8.61 7.43
CA GLN A 360 15.93 -7.23 7.91
C GLN A 360 14.59 -6.49 7.89
N ALA A 361 13.81 -6.63 6.82
CA ALA A 361 12.49 -6.00 6.71
C ALA A 361 11.52 -6.46 7.81
N SER A 362 11.54 -7.75 8.16
CA SER A 362 10.68 -8.31 9.21
C SER A 362 11.01 -7.82 10.63
N ARG A 363 12.19 -7.25 10.83
CA ARG A 363 12.68 -6.74 12.13
C ARG A 363 12.62 -5.22 12.23
N ALA A 364 11.82 -4.55 11.41
CA ALA A 364 11.63 -3.11 11.51
C ALA A 364 11.16 -2.71 12.92
N PRO A 365 11.69 -1.64 13.53
CA PRO A 365 11.46 -1.28 14.94
C PRO A 365 10.11 -0.59 15.17
N VAL A 366 9.06 -1.03 14.46
CA VAL A 366 7.72 -0.42 14.54
C VAL A 366 7.13 -0.52 15.94
N ALA A 367 7.21 -1.71 16.55
CA ALA A 367 6.70 -1.95 17.90
C ALA A 367 7.43 -1.09 18.95
N GLU A 368 8.76 -0.93 18.83
CA GLU A 368 9.57 -0.09 19.73
C GLU A 368 9.18 1.39 19.58
N ARG A 369 9.05 1.87 18.33
CA ARG A 369 8.62 3.24 18.03
C ARG A 369 7.27 3.55 18.67
N TRP A 370 6.28 2.69 18.46
CA TRP A 370 4.93 2.91 18.98
C TRP A 370 4.83 2.73 20.50
N THR A 371 5.58 1.79 21.08
CA THR A 371 5.68 1.66 22.55
C THR A 371 6.23 2.95 23.15
N ARG A 372 7.27 3.56 22.55
CA ARG A 372 7.81 4.85 22.97
C ARG A 372 6.76 5.96 22.84
N ILE A 373 6.09 6.10 21.69
CA ILE A 373 5.07 7.13 21.47
C ILE A 373 3.95 7.02 22.52
N LEU A 374 3.45 5.82 22.78
CA LEU A 374 2.36 5.60 23.73
C LEU A 374 2.78 5.77 25.21
N SER A 375 4.08 5.75 25.50
CA SER A 375 4.62 6.05 26.83
C SER A 375 4.83 7.54 27.10
N LEU A 376 4.74 8.41 26.06
CA LEU A 376 4.85 9.84 26.24
C LEU A 376 3.67 10.40 27.06
N PRO A 377 3.86 11.49 27.81
CA PRO A 377 2.79 12.14 28.58
C PRO A 377 1.85 12.96 27.68
N LEU A 378 1.33 12.30 26.63
CA LEU A 378 0.34 12.91 25.73
C LEU A 378 -0.93 13.28 26.52
N PRO A 379 -1.47 14.48 26.31
CA PRO A 379 -2.73 14.88 26.89
C PRO A 379 -3.86 13.91 26.55
N GLU A 380 -4.85 13.81 27.44
CA GLU A 380 -6.04 13.01 27.17
C GLU A 380 -6.78 13.51 25.94
N GLY A 381 -7.20 12.60 25.07
CA GLY A 381 -7.91 12.93 23.85
C GLY A 381 -7.05 13.60 22.76
N ALA A 382 -5.72 13.55 22.87
CA ALA A 382 -4.85 14.10 21.83
C ALA A 382 -5.09 13.44 20.47
N ILE A 383 -4.95 14.23 19.40
CA ILE A 383 -4.96 13.74 18.03
C ILE A 383 -3.52 13.43 17.61
N LEU A 384 -3.26 12.18 17.18
CA LEU A 384 -2.03 11.81 16.48
C LEU A 384 -2.30 11.76 14.99
N LEU A 385 -1.55 12.56 14.24
CA LEU A 385 -1.74 12.79 12.82
C LEU A 385 -0.54 12.34 12.00
N SER A 386 -0.82 11.69 10.85
CA SER A 386 0.13 11.44 9.78
C SER A 386 -0.48 11.81 8.42
N ASN A 387 0.35 12.09 7.43
CA ASN A 387 -0.10 12.20 6.03
C ASN A 387 -0.39 10.82 5.41
N ASP A 388 -0.06 9.73 6.12
CA ASP A 388 -0.24 8.36 5.66
C ASP A 388 -0.97 7.51 6.72
N ARG A 389 -2.09 6.88 6.31
CA ARG A 389 -2.85 5.95 7.14
C ARG A 389 -1.99 4.80 7.67
N ASP A 390 -1.12 4.32 6.83
CA ASP A 390 -0.35 3.11 7.09
C ASP A 390 0.56 3.25 8.31
N GLU A 391 1.07 4.45 8.55
CA GLU A 391 1.89 4.75 9.72
C GLU A 391 1.09 4.76 11.03
N LEU A 392 -0.25 4.88 10.97
CA LEU A 392 -1.14 4.91 12.14
C LEU A 392 -1.83 3.57 12.42
N THR A 393 -1.70 2.58 11.55
CA THR A 393 -2.31 1.24 11.77
C THR A 393 -1.85 0.57 13.07
N PRO A 394 -0.58 0.72 13.54
CA PRO A 394 -0.18 0.19 14.85
C PRO A 394 -0.93 0.82 16.03
N LEU A 395 -1.31 2.10 15.95
CA LEU A 395 -2.09 2.73 17.01
C LEU A 395 -3.44 2.01 17.21
N TYR A 396 -4.13 1.68 16.12
CA TYR A 396 -5.37 0.90 16.20
C TYR A 396 -5.14 -0.48 16.82
N TYR A 397 -4.01 -1.15 16.52
CA TYR A 397 -3.66 -2.41 17.16
C TYR A 397 -3.54 -2.24 18.69
N TYR A 398 -2.75 -1.28 19.15
CA TYR A 398 -2.57 -1.03 20.57
C TYR A 398 -3.89 -0.64 21.27
N GLN A 399 -4.73 0.13 20.61
CA GLN A 399 -6.03 0.54 21.17
C GLN A 399 -7.05 -0.59 21.20
N LEU A 400 -7.19 -1.35 20.12
CA LEU A 400 -8.29 -2.31 19.95
C LEU A 400 -7.94 -3.70 20.46
N VAL A 401 -6.66 -4.09 20.42
CA VAL A 401 -6.17 -5.39 20.90
C VAL A 401 -5.64 -5.28 22.33
N GLU A 402 -4.70 -4.37 22.58
CA GLU A 402 -4.02 -4.25 23.86
C GLU A 402 -4.70 -3.29 24.85
N LYS A 403 -5.75 -2.57 24.40
CA LYS A 403 -6.52 -1.59 25.20
C LYS A 403 -5.68 -0.44 25.76
N LYS A 404 -4.59 -0.08 25.08
CA LYS A 404 -3.71 1.02 25.44
C LYS A 404 -4.17 2.32 24.79
N ARG A 405 -4.25 3.40 25.57
CA ARG A 405 -4.56 4.76 25.13
C ARG A 405 -5.75 4.83 24.13
N PRO A 406 -6.93 4.31 24.49
CA PRO A 406 -8.13 4.39 23.65
C PRO A 406 -8.66 5.82 23.48
N ASP A 407 -8.15 6.77 24.27
CA ASP A 407 -8.46 8.19 24.24
C ASP A 407 -7.83 8.93 23.06
N ILE A 408 -6.68 8.46 22.56
CA ILE A 408 -5.96 9.10 21.45
C ILE A 408 -6.71 8.89 20.14
N VAL A 409 -6.82 9.95 19.34
CA VAL A 409 -7.53 9.93 18.06
C VAL A 409 -6.53 9.87 16.91
N PRO A 410 -6.47 8.76 16.14
CA PRO A 410 -5.70 8.71 14.91
C PRO A 410 -6.40 9.49 13.79
N LEU A 411 -5.65 10.33 13.06
CA LEU A 411 -6.19 11.10 11.96
C LEU A 411 -5.19 11.18 10.79
N TYR A 412 -5.72 11.08 9.56
CA TYR A 412 -4.93 11.05 8.31
C TYR A 412 -5.80 11.47 7.12
N PRO A 413 -5.20 11.87 5.98
CA PRO A 413 -5.96 12.13 4.76
C PRO A 413 -6.75 10.92 4.28
N LEU A 414 -7.96 11.15 3.81
CA LEU A 414 -8.89 10.13 3.31
C LEU A 414 -9.16 10.35 1.82
N ILE A 415 -9.57 9.30 1.13
CA ILE A 415 -10.04 9.38 -0.26
C ILE A 415 -11.48 9.94 -0.27
N VAL A 416 -11.65 11.14 0.29
CA VAL A 416 -12.89 11.92 0.26
C VAL A 416 -12.52 13.41 0.13
N PRO A 417 -13.29 14.22 -0.61
CA PRO A 417 -12.91 15.62 -0.90
C PRO A 417 -12.64 16.45 0.35
N GLU A 418 -13.40 16.22 1.44
CA GLU A 418 -13.35 17.01 2.68
C GLU A 418 -12.08 16.77 3.51
N LEU A 419 -11.34 15.69 3.23
CA LEU A 419 -10.13 15.27 3.95
C LEU A 419 -9.06 14.71 3.00
N SER A 420 -9.04 15.19 1.76
CA SER A 420 -8.14 14.66 0.72
C SER A 420 -6.68 15.06 0.88
N ASP A 421 -6.41 16.10 1.65
CA ASP A 421 -5.06 16.61 1.90
C ASP A 421 -4.81 16.86 3.39
N ILE A 422 -3.52 16.97 3.74
CA ILE A 422 -3.08 17.16 5.12
C ILE A 422 -3.57 18.48 5.73
N GLY A 423 -3.74 19.51 4.93
CA GLY A 423 -4.22 20.82 5.41
C GLY A 423 -5.69 20.78 5.80
N LEU A 424 -6.55 20.06 5.04
CA LEU A 424 -7.95 19.85 5.42
C LEU A 424 -8.07 19.05 6.72
N VAL A 425 -7.21 18.04 6.87
CA VAL A 425 -7.16 17.20 8.08
C VAL A 425 -6.71 18.02 9.29
N LEU A 426 -5.65 18.84 9.15
CA LEU A 426 -5.15 19.72 10.21
C LEU A 426 -6.17 20.77 10.60
N ASP A 427 -6.80 21.44 9.63
CA ASP A 427 -7.83 22.42 9.89
C ASP A 427 -8.98 21.85 10.72
N ARG A 428 -9.42 20.65 10.39
CA ARG A 428 -10.47 19.97 11.14
C ARG A 428 -10.01 19.50 12.51
N ALA A 429 -8.77 19.00 12.61
CA ALA A 429 -8.17 18.61 13.89
C ALA A 429 -8.08 19.80 14.85
N LEU A 430 -7.54 20.94 14.41
CA LEU A 430 -7.43 22.16 15.21
C LEU A 430 -8.80 22.72 15.62
N SER A 431 -9.80 22.65 14.72
CA SER A 431 -11.16 23.10 15.02
C SER A 431 -11.85 22.28 16.11
N SER A 432 -11.36 21.07 16.40
CA SER A 432 -11.88 20.21 17.49
C SER A 432 -11.53 20.73 18.90
N GLY A 433 -10.56 21.64 19.01
CA GLY A 433 -10.01 22.11 20.28
C GLY A 433 -9.14 21.10 21.03
N ARG A 434 -8.87 19.93 20.44
CA ARG A 434 -7.98 18.91 21.00
C ARG A 434 -6.51 19.23 20.74
N PRO A 435 -5.57 18.79 21.60
CA PRO A 435 -4.15 18.86 21.32
C PRO A 435 -3.79 18.02 20.07
N VAL A 436 -3.09 18.61 19.11
CA VAL A 436 -2.74 17.99 17.84
C VAL A 436 -1.23 17.77 17.75
N PHE A 437 -0.84 16.55 17.40
CA PHE A 437 0.57 16.17 17.20
C PHE A 437 0.73 15.40 15.89
N THR A 438 1.79 15.68 15.14
CA THR A 438 2.20 14.81 14.04
C THR A 438 3.25 13.81 14.53
N ILE A 439 3.19 12.58 14.04
CA ILE A 439 4.09 11.49 14.48
C ILE A 439 5.48 11.54 13.83
N LYS A 440 5.68 12.45 12.89
CA LYS A 440 6.93 12.69 12.18
C LYS A 440 7.00 14.15 11.74
N PRO A 441 8.22 14.68 11.42
CA PRO A 441 8.33 16.00 10.80
C PRO A 441 7.64 15.96 9.44
N MET A 442 6.91 17.01 9.12
CA MET A 442 6.32 17.24 7.81
C MET A 442 6.78 18.61 7.32
N GLU A 443 7.96 18.61 6.69
CA GLU A 443 8.58 19.84 6.18
C GLU A 443 7.64 20.62 5.26
N GLY A 444 7.46 21.89 5.58
CA GLY A 444 6.59 22.80 4.85
C GLY A 444 5.23 23.04 5.51
N LEU A 445 4.84 22.29 6.55
CA LEU A 445 3.65 22.64 7.33
C LEU A 445 3.82 23.97 8.05
N GLU A 446 5.04 24.32 8.42
CA GLU A 446 5.42 25.55 9.12
C GLU A 446 5.00 26.81 8.34
N VAL A 447 4.80 26.69 7.04
CA VAL A 447 4.33 27.81 6.21
C VAL A 447 2.92 28.25 6.61
N ALA A 448 2.07 27.34 7.08
CA ALA A 448 0.67 27.58 7.38
C ALA A 448 0.30 27.37 8.85
N TYR A 449 1.11 26.63 9.59
CA TYR A 449 0.82 26.22 10.95
C TYR A 449 2.03 26.47 11.87
N GLU A 450 1.75 26.83 13.12
CA GLU A 450 2.76 26.91 14.17
C GLU A 450 3.07 25.50 14.68
N VAL A 451 4.26 24.98 14.32
CA VAL A 451 4.70 23.61 14.62
C VAL A 451 5.92 23.65 15.51
N GLN A 452 5.89 22.92 16.61
CA GLN A 452 7.00 22.80 17.57
C GLN A 452 7.33 21.35 17.87
N GLU A 453 8.63 21.01 17.87
CA GLU A 453 9.08 19.69 18.33
C GLU A 453 8.75 19.48 19.82
N TRP A 454 8.17 18.32 20.14
CA TRP A 454 7.80 17.94 21.50
C TRP A 454 8.06 16.44 21.72
N ASN A 455 9.12 16.12 22.45
CA ASN A 455 9.49 14.73 22.80
C ASN A 455 9.59 13.76 21.60
N GLY A 456 10.04 14.24 20.44
CA GLY A 456 10.15 13.47 19.20
C GLY A 456 8.83 13.31 18.44
N LEU A 457 7.81 14.06 18.80
CA LEU A 457 6.61 14.37 18.02
C LEU A 457 6.64 15.86 17.68
N TRP A 458 5.72 16.31 16.84
CA TRP A 458 5.58 17.72 16.47
C TRP A 458 4.19 18.22 16.85
N ARG A 459 4.13 19.10 17.83
CA ARG A 459 2.89 19.71 18.27
C ARG A 459 2.48 20.82 17.30
N VAL A 460 1.22 20.84 16.91
CA VAL A 460 0.63 21.88 16.07
C VAL A 460 -0.21 22.78 16.97
N GLU A 461 0.25 24.02 17.19
CA GLU A 461 -0.39 24.96 18.13
C GLU A 461 -1.58 25.69 17.48
N GLY A 462 -1.47 26.01 16.18
CA GLY A 462 -2.49 26.77 15.47
C GLY A 462 -2.07 27.12 14.05
N LYS A 463 -2.82 28.05 13.46
CA LYS A 463 -2.48 28.62 12.15
C LYS A 463 -1.57 29.82 12.34
N VAL A 464 -0.67 30.02 11.38
CA VAL A 464 0.11 31.26 11.29
C VAL A 464 -0.82 32.45 11.24
N SER A 465 -0.63 33.43 12.15
CA SER A 465 -1.49 34.58 12.27
C SER A 465 -0.97 35.82 11.52
N GLY A 466 0.34 35.88 11.27
CA GLY A 466 1.00 37.08 10.76
C GLY A 466 1.04 38.24 11.76
N GLU A 467 0.85 37.99 13.06
CA GLU A 467 0.96 39.04 14.08
C GLU A 467 2.35 39.68 14.09
N GLY A 468 2.40 41.02 14.21
CA GLY A 468 3.64 41.78 14.29
C GLY A 468 4.45 41.84 12.99
N LEU A 469 3.86 41.55 11.83
CA LEU A 469 4.50 41.80 10.54
C LEU A 469 4.57 43.30 10.22
N THR A 470 5.60 43.72 9.48
CA THR A 470 5.65 45.04 8.85
C THR A 470 4.80 44.99 7.58
N PRO A 471 3.66 45.74 7.50
CA PRO A 471 2.70 45.59 6.41
C PRO A 471 3.22 46.19 5.10
N LEU A 472 2.97 45.49 3.99
CA LEU A 472 3.29 45.97 2.63
C LEU A 472 2.03 45.98 1.73
N ASN A 473 1.22 44.95 1.75
CA ASN A 473 0.01 44.78 0.92
C ASN A 473 0.28 44.93 -0.59
N LEU A 474 1.39 44.40 -1.07
CA LEU A 474 1.81 44.44 -2.48
C LEU A 474 1.14 43.32 -3.28
N LYS A 475 0.43 43.68 -4.34
CA LYS A 475 -0.22 42.70 -5.22
C LYS A 475 0.82 42.00 -6.08
N VAL A 476 0.85 40.64 -6.03
CA VAL A 476 1.70 39.80 -6.86
C VAL A 476 0.91 39.25 -8.05
N SER A 477 -0.32 38.80 -7.78
CA SER A 477 -1.27 38.33 -8.79
C SER A 477 -2.70 38.57 -8.34
N ASP A 478 -3.69 38.19 -9.14
CA ASP A 478 -5.09 38.19 -8.71
C ASP A 478 -5.38 37.21 -7.58
N SER A 479 -4.51 36.21 -7.41
CA SER A 479 -4.66 35.18 -6.40
C SER A 479 -3.81 35.37 -5.15
N LEU A 480 -2.80 36.29 -5.18
CA LEU A 480 -1.80 36.39 -4.11
C LEU A 480 -1.32 37.80 -3.86
N ILE A 481 -1.22 38.16 -2.58
CA ILE A 481 -0.67 39.44 -2.08
C ILE A 481 0.52 39.11 -1.16
N LEU A 482 1.61 39.86 -1.27
CA LEU A 482 2.61 40.00 -0.21
C LEU A 482 2.06 40.92 0.87
N ALA A 483 1.53 40.35 1.95
CA ALA A 483 0.90 41.07 3.03
C ALA A 483 1.89 41.91 3.84
N GLY A 484 3.09 41.39 4.03
CA GLY A 484 4.18 42.03 4.74
C GLY A 484 5.39 41.12 4.96
N TYR A 485 6.28 41.58 5.83
CA TYR A 485 7.50 40.85 6.15
C TYR A 485 7.87 40.98 7.64
N LYS A 486 8.79 40.13 8.08
CA LYS A 486 9.59 40.25 9.31
C LYS A 486 11.06 40.02 8.97
N LEU A 487 11.95 40.65 9.76
CA LEU A 487 13.38 40.37 9.73
C LEU A 487 13.80 39.76 11.07
N ARG A 488 14.63 38.72 11.01
CA ARG A 488 15.25 38.07 12.19
C ARG A 488 16.74 37.97 11.94
N GLU A 489 17.54 38.74 12.67
CA GLU A 489 18.98 38.60 12.61
C GLU A 489 19.39 37.30 13.28
N LYS A 490 20.23 36.47 12.61
CA LYS A 490 20.69 35.20 13.12
C LYS A 490 22.12 34.92 12.68
N GLY A 491 23.05 34.99 13.61
CA GLY A 491 24.46 34.76 13.32
C GLY A 491 25.03 35.75 12.30
N LYS A 492 25.53 35.27 11.16
CA LYS A 492 26.08 36.10 10.07
C LYS A 492 25.12 36.28 8.91
N GLY A 493 23.83 36.41 9.17
CA GLY A 493 22.83 36.58 8.12
C GLY A 493 21.51 37.06 8.67
N VAL A 494 20.53 37.19 7.77
CA VAL A 494 19.18 37.68 8.07
C VAL A 494 18.16 36.67 7.51
N GLU A 495 17.26 36.24 8.36
CA GLU A 495 16.03 35.57 7.92
C GLU A 495 15.05 36.65 7.47
N VAL A 496 14.69 36.61 6.19
CA VAL A 496 13.60 37.43 5.62
C VAL A 496 12.37 36.53 5.59
N VAL A 497 11.41 36.87 6.43
CA VAL A 497 10.14 36.14 6.53
C VAL A 497 9.09 36.90 5.75
N LEU A 498 8.64 36.31 4.64
CA LEU A 498 7.55 36.87 3.83
C LEU A 498 6.19 36.33 4.31
N TYR A 499 5.18 37.18 4.30
CA TYR A 499 3.81 36.79 4.63
C TYR A 499 2.93 36.90 3.38
N TRP A 500 2.60 35.72 2.82
CA TRP A 500 1.72 35.63 1.66
C TRP A 500 0.26 35.52 2.09
N LYS A 501 -0.62 36.38 1.55
CA LYS A 501 -2.06 36.28 1.74
C LYS A 501 -2.72 35.77 0.47
N VAL A 502 -3.39 34.62 0.58
CA VAL A 502 -4.08 33.95 -0.53
C VAL A 502 -5.46 34.56 -0.73
N LEU A 503 -5.78 34.98 -1.96
CA LEU A 503 -7.09 35.53 -2.32
C LEU A 503 -7.96 34.51 -3.04
N SER A 504 -7.34 33.66 -3.89
CA SER A 504 -8.00 32.56 -4.58
C SER A 504 -7.01 31.41 -4.75
N PRO A 505 -7.46 30.13 -5.00
CA PRO A 505 -6.57 28.98 -5.13
C PRO A 505 -5.52 29.22 -6.21
N LEU A 506 -4.26 28.83 -5.94
CA LEU A 506 -3.16 28.95 -6.91
C LEU A 506 -3.19 27.83 -7.94
N GLY A 507 -3.60 26.61 -7.54
CA GLY A 507 -3.80 25.45 -8.41
C GLY A 507 -2.53 24.80 -8.93
N GLU A 508 -1.34 25.32 -8.59
CA GLU A 508 -0.04 24.85 -9.05
C GLU A 508 1.03 24.99 -7.96
N ASP A 509 2.10 24.20 -8.08
CA ASP A 509 3.24 24.23 -7.17
C ASP A 509 4.26 25.25 -7.67
N LEU A 510 4.54 26.24 -6.82
CA LEU A 510 5.41 27.36 -7.12
C LEU A 510 6.68 27.31 -6.28
N HIS A 511 7.74 27.94 -6.79
CA HIS A 511 8.93 28.31 -6.04
C HIS A 511 8.85 29.80 -5.70
N SER A 512 9.27 30.18 -4.48
CA SER A 512 9.42 31.56 -4.05
C SER A 512 10.88 31.97 -4.05
N TYR A 513 11.11 33.27 -4.18
CA TYR A 513 12.44 33.83 -4.07
C TYR A 513 12.47 35.19 -3.37
N VAL A 514 13.60 35.45 -2.73
CA VAL A 514 13.97 36.78 -2.23
C VAL A 514 15.36 37.11 -2.77
N HIS A 515 15.49 38.25 -3.46
CA HIS A 515 16.76 38.77 -3.94
C HIS A 515 17.09 40.06 -3.20
N LEU A 516 18.31 40.14 -2.67
CA LEU A 516 18.89 41.39 -2.20
C LEU A 516 19.43 42.18 -3.39
N LEU A 517 19.00 43.43 -3.53
CA LEU A 517 19.42 44.30 -4.62
C LEU A 517 20.48 45.27 -4.16
N GLY A 518 21.52 45.46 -4.96
CA GLY A 518 22.51 46.48 -4.81
C GLY A 518 22.02 47.86 -5.26
N ALA A 519 22.88 48.89 -5.17
CA ALA A 519 22.55 50.29 -5.47
C ALA A 519 22.11 50.49 -6.94
N ALA A 520 22.68 49.73 -7.88
CA ALA A 520 22.31 49.78 -9.29
C ALA A 520 21.13 48.82 -9.66
N GLY A 521 20.54 48.14 -8.68
CA GLY A 521 19.43 47.20 -8.87
C GLY A 521 19.86 45.80 -9.25
N GLU A 522 21.16 45.48 -9.24
CA GLU A 522 21.74 44.16 -9.45
C GLU A 522 21.46 43.23 -8.26
N ARG A 523 21.35 41.92 -8.53
CA ARG A 523 21.21 40.90 -7.47
C ARG A 523 22.57 40.68 -6.77
N VAL A 524 22.63 41.00 -5.48
CA VAL A 524 23.82 40.80 -4.64
C VAL A 524 23.78 39.44 -3.92
N ALA A 525 22.61 39.07 -3.41
CA ALA A 525 22.36 37.80 -2.74
C ALA A 525 20.93 37.34 -3.03
N GLY A 526 20.62 36.09 -2.69
CA GLY A 526 19.26 35.61 -2.85
C GLY A 526 19.04 34.23 -2.26
N SER A 527 17.78 33.92 -2.01
CA SER A 527 17.30 32.64 -1.51
C SER A 527 16.09 32.24 -2.35
N ASP A 528 16.13 31.01 -2.83
CA ASP A 528 15.06 30.43 -3.66
C ASP A 528 14.71 29.05 -3.10
N HIS A 529 13.42 28.73 -2.94
CA HIS A 529 12.97 27.41 -2.53
C HIS A 529 11.48 27.19 -2.87
N ARG A 530 10.97 25.98 -2.62
CA ARG A 530 9.55 25.61 -2.73
C ARG A 530 8.87 25.89 -1.39
N PRO A 531 8.07 26.96 -1.23
CA PRO A 531 7.40 27.24 0.03
C PRO A 531 6.37 26.15 0.34
N GLY A 532 6.31 25.71 1.60
CA GLY A 532 5.45 24.61 2.01
C GLY A 532 5.98 23.20 1.64
N GLY A 533 7.15 23.12 1.00
CA GLY A 533 7.85 21.86 0.75
C GLY A 533 7.00 20.83 -0.01
N VAL A 534 7.10 19.56 0.42
CA VAL A 534 6.34 18.44 -0.16
C VAL A 534 4.97 18.28 0.48
N PHE A 535 4.84 18.60 1.78
CA PHE A 535 3.61 18.31 2.52
C PHE A 535 2.54 19.39 2.41
N TYR A 536 2.93 20.66 2.21
CA TYR A 536 1.97 21.76 2.08
C TYR A 536 2.32 22.71 0.92
N PRO A 537 2.52 22.22 -0.31
CA PRO A 537 2.89 23.03 -1.45
C PRO A 537 1.82 24.09 -1.77
N SER A 538 2.19 25.10 -2.58
CA SER A 538 1.31 26.23 -2.89
C SER A 538 0.01 25.84 -3.60
N SER A 539 -0.06 24.68 -4.26
CA SER A 539 -1.30 24.13 -4.81
C SER A 539 -2.37 23.80 -3.77
N LEU A 540 -1.97 23.60 -2.50
CA LEU A 540 -2.87 23.32 -1.37
C LEU A 540 -3.26 24.58 -0.58
N TRP A 541 -2.72 25.75 -0.92
CA TRP A 541 -3.01 26.99 -0.23
C TRP A 541 -4.44 27.44 -0.46
N LYS A 542 -5.12 27.88 0.61
CA LYS A 542 -6.55 28.20 0.60
C LYS A 542 -6.82 29.69 0.71
N PRO A 543 -7.88 30.20 0.06
CA PRO A 543 -8.29 31.57 0.20
C PRO A 543 -8.47 32.00 1.66
N GLY A 544 -7.99 33.18 2.00
CA GLY A 544 -8.02 33.74 3.35
C GLY A 544 -6.85 33.34 4.25
N GLN A 545 -6.01 32.37 3.86
CA GLN A 545 -4.80 32.04 4.62
C GLN A 545 -3.74 33.15 4.53
N VAL A 546 -3.02 33.30 5.65
CA VAL A 546 -1.75 34.00 5.73
C VAL A 546 -0.66 32.97 5.96
N LEU A 547 0.38 33.01 5.15
CA LEU A 547 1.40 31.97 5.06
C LEU A 547 2.77 32.59 5.32
N GLU A 548 3.57 31.94 6.17
CA GLU A 548 4.92 32.36 6.53
C GLU A 548 5.96 31.64 5.66
N ASP A 549 6.72 32.40 4.88
CA ASP A 549 7.72 31.88 3.95
C ASP A 549 9.09 32.44 4.32
N VAL A 550 9.99 31.58 4.77
CA VAL A 550 11.25 31.96 5.41
C VAL A 550 12.41 31.83 4.43
N HIS A 551 13.07 32.95 4.12
CA HIS A 551 14.25 33.02 3.26
C HIS A 551 15.48 33.39 4.07
N TRP A 552 16.59 32.71 3.80
CA TRP A 552 17.89 33.02 4.43
C TRP A 552 18.79 33.80 3.48
N LEU A 553 19.22 34.99 3.92
CA LEU A 553 20.24 35.79 3.24
C LEU A 553 21.54 35.79 4.08
N GLU A 554 22.61 35.24 3.51
CA GLU A 554 23.91 35.14 4.15
C GLU A 554 24.72 36.44 4.00
N GLY A 555 25.44 36.84 5.03
CA GLY A 555 26.39 37.96 5.03
C GLY A 555 26.07 39.05 6.07
N GLU A 556 27.04 39.93 6.27
CA GLU A 556 26.83 41.16 7.07
C GLU A 556 26.09 42.16 6.21
N LEU A 557 24.79 42.33 6.48
CA LEU A 557 23.88 43.13 5.68
C LEU A 557 23.62 44.50 6.34
N ALA A 558 23.78 45.56 5.57
CA ALA A 558 23.48 46.92 6.04
C ALA A 558 22.02 47.31 5.77
N PHE A 559 21.32 47.79 6.76
CA PHE A 559 19.93 48.23 6.63
C PHE A 559 19.84 49.69 6.16
N PRO A 560 18.78 50.09 5.42
CA PRO A 560 17.66 49.24 4.98
C PRO A 560 18.07 48.25 3.84
N LEU A 561 17.46 47.06 3.84
CA LEU A 561 17.65 46.10 2.76
C LEU A 561 16.69 46.40 1.61
N ARG A 562 17.19 46.55 0.38
CA ARG A 562 16.35 46.63 -0.81
C ARG A 562 16.11 45.23 -1.33
N LEU A 563 14.88 44.74 -1.21
CA LEU A 563 14.52 43.35 -1.53
C LEU A 563 13.58 43.32 -2.73
N ARG A 564 13.75 42.28 -3.56
CA ARG A 564 12.80 41.86 -4.60
C ARG A 564 12.31 40.47 -4.28
N ALA A 565 11.01 40.28 -4.19
CA ALA A 565 10.38 38.99 -3.91
C ALA A 565 9.36 38.63 -4.99
N GLY A 566 9.14 37.32 -5.19
CA GLY A 566 8.18 36.84 -6.15
C GLY A 566 8.10 35.31 -6.16
N LEU A 567 7.25 34.79 -7.04
CA LEU A 567 7.10 33.34 -7.26
C LEU A 567 7.31 33.01 -8.75
N TYR A 568 7.68 31.74 -9.01
CA TYR A 568 7.90 31.25 -10.36
C TYR A 568 7.59 29.75 -10.47
N ARG A 569 7.38 29.29 -11.69
CA ARG A 569 7.15 27.87 -12.04
C ARG A 569 8.48 27.14 -12.21
N TRP A 570 8.64 26.04 -11.54
CA TRP A 570 9.80 25.17 -11.74
C TRP A 570 9.41 23.96 -12.64
N PRO A 571 10.23 23.52 -13.62
CA PRO A 571 11.59 24.01 -13.94
C PRO A 571 11.63 25.12 -15.03
N SER A 572 10.49 25.63 -15.52
CA SER A 572 10.46 26.57 -16.63
C SER A 572 11.03 27.95 -16.30
N LEU A 573 11.10 28.31 -15.00
CA LEU A 573 11.48 29.61 -14.46
C LEU A 573 10.55 30.76 -14.88
N GLU A 574 9.37 30.44 -15.40
CA GLU A 574 8.35 31.45 -15.75
C GLU A 574 7.80 32.12 -14.51
N PRO A 575 7.76 33.47 -14.45
CA PRO A 575 7.19 34.18 -13.33
C PRO A 575 5.72 33.84 -13.10
N PHE A 576 5.32 33.73 -11.82
CA PHE A 576 3.93 33.69 -11.41
C PHE A 576 3.52 35.09 -10.92
N GLY A 577 2.78 35.80 -11.76
CA GLY A 577 2.42 37.20 -11.48
C GLY A 577 3.61 38.15 -11.64
N GLN A 578 3.65 39.20 -10.86
CA GLN A 578 4.72 40.20 -10.88
C GLN A 578 5.61 40.13 -9.65
N ALA A 579 6.91 40.35 -9.83
CA ALA A 579 7.83 40.58 -8.72
C ALA A 579 7.51 41.91 -8.02
N VAL A 580 7.70 41.93 -6.71
CA VAL A 580 7.51 43.13 -5.89
C VAL A 580 8.82 43.58 -5.26
N GLU A 581 9.09 44.89 -5.25
CA GLU A 581 10.26 45.45 -4.58
C GLU A 581 9.84 46.26 -3.38
N PHE A 582 10.61 46.18 -2.30
CA PHE A 582 10.38 46.94 -1.07
C PHE A 582 11.67 47.13 -0.28
N GLU A 583 11.66 48.14 0.58
CA GLU A 583 12.73 48.36 1.57
C GLU A 583 12.35 47.68 2.88
N ALA A 584 13.23 46.83 3.40
CA ALA A 584 13.05 46.17 4.67
C ALA A 584 13.95 46.76 5.76
N ARG A 585 13.35 47.02 6.92
CA ARG A 585 14.00 47.54 8.12
C ARG A 585 13.71 46.61 9.29
N PRO A 586 14.62 46.51 10.28
CA PRO A 586 14.40 45.68 11.48
C PRO A 586 13.14 46.06 12.25
#